data_f5a19bd65a8312e2c8893f7a5ea89798
#
_entry.id   f5a19bd65a8312e2c8893f7a5ea89798
#
_cell.length_a   1.000
_cell.length_b   1.000
_cell.length_c   1.000
_cell.angle_alpha   90.00
_cell.angle_beta   90.00
_cell.angle_gamma   90.00
#
_symmetry.space_group_name_H-M   'P 1'
#
loop_
_entity.id
_entity.type
_entity.pdbx_description
1 polymer ?
#
loop_
_entity_poly.entity_id
_entity_poly.type
_entity_poly.pdbx_seq_one_letter_code
_entity_poly.pdbx_strand_id
1 'polypeptide(L)'
;DYEILSDLFIPDEDKDEEDDEGIMTRSSTKWSEVLTDALVEESLRMTGNEEDGESEPQTRGRSKWRPAGRITAYDNIVGGAIPLNYVRVRARRWFTTYIGYTNANGYYSCNGRFKRPANYSIAWETSRWDIRDGNIVQAYYNGPKKTGNWDLYISANKSIRYATIHRALYRFYYGNTNGLKRPTNSRKEKIAYLHKKGNGINGDYNRQWGMGIWSDIRIYGQGNNGWREMSEVFSTACHELDHAAHYTNNRNTYGKCKTSLLESWARCVQYVLTNQEYKELGVFHKLPAYPENGSYNFQAWNPQVYDRNYTPLFIDLIDDFNQRAYHQSSVWRWGVSAHVSWW
;
A
#
# COMPACT_ATOMS: atom_id res chain seq x y z
N ASP A 1 -40.29 14.66 -1.02
CA ASP A 1 -40.28 13.70 0.11
C ASP A 1 -40.33 12.30 -0.48
N TYR A 2 -39.22 11.56 -0.41
CA TYR A 2 -39.20 10.16 -0.72
C TYR A 2 -38.88 9.39 0.58
N GLU A 3 -39.63 8.34 0.79
CA GLU A 3 -39.48 7.45 1.93
C GLU A 3 -38.49 6.36 1.54
N ILE A 4 -37.40 6.21 2.30
CA ILE A 4 -36.48 5.09 2.13
C ILE A 4 -37.17 3.86 2.71
N LEU A 5 -37.69 2.98 1.84
CA LEU A 5 -38.48 1.81 2.24
C LEU A 5 -37.67 0.66 2.82
N SER A 6 -36.37 0.57 2.52
CA SER A 6 -35.42 -0.33 3.20
C SER A 6 -33.98 -0.01 2.80
N ASP A 7 -33.05 -0.07 3.74
CA ASP A 7 -31.63 -0.23 3.46
C ASP A 7 -31.35 -1.70 3.17
N LEU A 8 -31.30 -2.06 1.89
CA LEU A 8 -30.87 -3.39 1.49
C LEU A 8 -29.35 -3.46 1.61
N PHE A 9 -28.85 -3.95 2.74
CA PHE A 9 -27.45 -4.32 2.89
C PHE A 9 -27.18 -5.54 2.03
N ILE A 10 -26.51 -5.36 0.90
CA ILE A 10 -25.96 -6.46 0.11
C ILE A 10 -24.56 -6.69 0.66
N PRO A 11 -24.30 -7.80 1.35
CA PRO A 11 -22.96 -8.12 1.84
C PRO A 11 -21.98 -8.13 0.68
N ASP A 12 -20.84 -7.48 0.85
CA ASP A 12 -19.72 -7.63 -0.09
C ASP A 12 -19.29 -9.11 -0.03
N GLU A 13 -19.43 -9.83 -1.15
CA GLU A 13 -19.01 -11.24 -1.27
C GLU A 13 -17.48 -11.42 -1.24
N ASP A 14 -16.74 -10.37 -0.93
CA ASP A 14 -15.29 -10.36 -0.82
C ASP A 14 -14.80 -10.79 0.59
N LYS A 15 -15.58 -11.59 1.34
CA LYS A 15 -15.00 -12.35 2.44
C LYS A 15 -14.31 -13.56 1.84
N ASP A 16 -13.00 -13.48 1.71
CA ASP A 16 -12.13 -14.63 1.56
C ASP A 16 -12.34 -15.52 2.80
N GLU A 17 -13.24 -16.48 2.71
CA GLU A 17 -13.30 -17.61 3.63
C GLU A 17 -12.12 -18.52 3.26
N GLU A 18 -10.99 -18.30 3.93
CA GLU A 18 -9.98 -19.34 4.09
C GLU A 18 -10.54 -20.35 5.12
N ASP A 19 -10.85 -21.54 4.61
CA ASP A 19 -10.85 -22.84 5.23
C ASP A 19 -11.22 -22.95 6.71
N ASP A 20 -12.45 -23.39 6.97
CA ASP A 20 -12.69 -24.33 8.06
C ASP A 20 -13.55 -25.49 7.56
N GLU A 21 -13.03 -26.71 7.76
CA GLU A 21 -13.66 -27.96 7.34
C GLU A 21 -14.98 -28.20 8.04
N GLY A 22 -16.00 -28.41 7.22
CA GLY A 22 -17.14 -29.23 7.58
C GLY A 22 -18.33 -28.52 8.17
N ILE A 23 -19.23 -28.06 7.30
CA ILE A 23 -20.70 -28.40 7.41
C ILE A 23 -21.29 -28.16 6.03
N MET A 24 -21.79 -29.24 5.41
CA MET A 24 -22.67 -29.17 4.25
C MET A 24 -23.95 -28.41 4.61
N THR A 25 -24.08 -27.17 4.12
CA THR A 25 -25.39 -26.53 4.09
C THR A 25 -25.58 -25.72 2.83
N ARG A 26 -26.51 -26.20 2.06
CA ARG A 26 -27.22 -25.55 0.94
C ARG A 26 -26.43 -25.36 -0.35
N SER A 27 -26.74 -26.23 -1.29
CA SER A 27 -26.73 -26.01 -2.73
C SER A 27 -27.03 -24.54 -3.07
N SER A 28 -26.00 -23.72 -3.26
CA SER A 28 -26.13 -22.47 -3.99
C SER A 28 -26.46 -22.87 -5.43
N THR A 29 -27.72 -22.80 -5.79
CA THR A 29 -28.15 -22.85 -7.17
C THR A 29 -27.44 -21.71 -7.86
N LYS A 30 -26.37 -21.98 -8.57
CA LYS A 30 -25.76 -21.01 -9.47
C LYS A 30 -26.83 -20.65 -10.49
N TRP A 31 -27.45 -19.48 -10.30
CA TRP A 31 -28.29 -18.89 -11.29
C TRP A 31 -27.47 -18.79 -12.57
N SER A 32 -27.99 -19.29 -13.68
CA SER A 32 -27.24 -19.19 -14.92
C SER A 32 -27.00 -17.71 -15.22
N GLU A 33 -25.81 -17.33 -15.71
CA GLU A 33 -25.47 -15.95 -16.11
C GLU A 33 -26.57 -15.34 -17.01
N VAL A 34 -27.20 -16.15 -17.81
CA VAL A 34 -28.31 -15.76 -18.71
C VAL A 34 -29.54 -15.31 -17.94
N LEU A 35 -29.89 -16.02 -16.86
CA LEU A 35 -31.05 -15.68 -16.04
C LEU A 35 -30.78 -14.43 -15.19
N THR A 36 -29.59 -14.32 -14.67
CA THR A 36 -29.16 -13.11 -13.92
C THR A 36 -29.16 -11.86 -14.83
N ASP A 37 -28.60 -11.96 -16.03
CA ASP A 37 -28.62 -10.88 -17.02
C ASP A 37 -30.04 -10.50 -17.41
N ALA A 38 -30.94 -11.48 -17.60
CA ALA A 38 -32.34 -11.27 -17.94
C ALA A 38 -33.14 -10.60 -16.80
N LEU A 39 -32.92 -11.02 -15.55
CA LEU A 39 -33.57 -10.42 -14.38
C LEU A 39 -33.13 -8.95 -14.18
N VAL A 40 -31.85 -8.69 -14.41
CA VAL A 40 -31.31 -7.32 -14.32
C VAL A 40 -31.86 -6.44 -15.45
N GLU A 41 -31.91 -6.93 -16.70
CA GLU A 41 -32.53 -6.18 -17.81
C GLU A 41 -34.01 -5.87 -17.54
N GLU A 42 -34.76 -6.85 -17.02
CA GLU A 42 -36.15 -6.65 -16.66
C GLU A 42 -36.34 -5.68 -15.49
N SER A 43 -35.46 -5.71 -14.47
CA SER A 43 -35.53 -4.76 -13.35
C SER A 43 -35.25 -3.32 -13.79
N LEU A 44 -34.33 -3.13 -14.73
CA LEU A 44 -34.05 -1.81 -15.31
C LEU A 44 -35.23 -1.31 -16.14
N ARG A 45 -35.84 -2.19 -16.93
CA ARG A 45 -37.04 -1.86 -17.69
C ARG A 45 -38.19 -1.43 -16.77
N MET A 46 -38.40 -2.18 -15.69
CA MET A 46 -39.47 -1.90 -14.72
C MET A 46 -39.24 -0.60 -13.93
N THR A 47 -37.98 -0.22 -13.69
CA THR A 47 -37.62 1.00 -12.95
C THR A 47 -37.42 2.23 -13.85
N GLY A 48 -37.56 2.10 -15.18
CA GLY A 48 -37.32 3.18 -16.12
C GLY A 48 -35.85 3.62 -16.22
N ASN A 49 -34.93 2.83 -15.71
CA ASN A 49 -33.48 3.06 -15.78
C ASN A 49 -32.84 2.27 -16.94
N GLU A 50 -33.59 2.03 -18.01
CA GLU A 50 -32.98 1.54 -19.24
C GLU A 50 -31.89 2.54 -19.67
N GLU A 51 -30.66 2.06 -19.80
CA GLU A 51 -29.62 2.88 -20.42
C GLU A 51 -30.13 3.17 -21.85
N ASP A 52 -30.23 4.45 -22.21
CA ASP A 52 -30.43 4.92 -23.60
C ASP A 52 -29.21 4.46 -24.42
N GLY A 53 -29.15 3.19 -24.70
CA GLY A 53 -28.17 2.59 -25.56
C GLY A 53 -28.80 2.44 -26.93
N GLU A 54 -28.23 3.18 -27.90
CA GLU A 54 -28.47 2.93 -29.32
C GLU A 54 -28.70 1.45 -29.54
N SER A 55 -29.85 1.11 -30.10
CA SER A 55 -30.21 -0.24 -30.52
C SER A 55 -29.26 -0.73 -31.60
N GLU A 56 -28.09 -1.21 -31.20
CA GLU A 56 -27.25 -1.98 -32.10
C GLU A 56 -27.97 -3.29 -32.48
N PRO A 57 -28.05 -3.63 -33.77
CA PRO A 57 -28.72 -4.84 -34.21
C PRO A 57 -28.08 -6.06 -33.52
N GLN A 58 -28.96 -6.98 -33.07
CA GLN A 58 -28.58 -8.26 -32.48
C GLN A 58 -27.75 -9.07 -33.47
N THR A 59 -26.43 -8.86 -33.46
CA THR A 59 -25.50 -9.70 -34.21
C THR A 59 -24.90 -10.72 -33.26
N ARG A 60 -25.10 -12.00 -33.68
CA ARG A 60 -24.45 -13.25 -33.27
C ARG A 60 -23.42 -13.11 -32.12
N GLY A 61 -23.72 -13.74 -31.00
CA GLY A 61 -22.89 -14.03 -29.83
C GLY A 61 -21.62 -13.22 -29.63
N ARG A 62 -21.70 -12.09 -28.91
CA ARG A 62 -20.48 -11.34 -28.51
C ARG A 62 -19.52 -12.29 -27.79
N SER A 63 -18.30 -12.40 -28.29
CA SER A 63 -17.28 -13.21 -27.67
C SER A 63 -16.97 -12.69 -26.26
N LYS A 64 -16.86 -13.61 -25.28
CA LYS A 64 -16.46 -13.24 -23.92
C LYS A 64 -15.03 -12.72 -23.92
N TRP A 65 -14.80 -11.56 -23.31
CA TRP A 65 -13.48 -10.95 -23.15
C TRP A 65 -13.03 -11.01 -21.69
N ARG A 66 -11.74 -11.06 -21.45
CA ARG A 66 -11.14 -11.09 -20.11
C ARG A 66 -10.57 -9.71 -19.78
N PRO A 67 -10.94 -9.11 -18.62
CA PRO A 67 -10.29 -7.88 -18.18
C PRO A 67 -8.80 -8.12 -17.92
N ALA A 68 -7.99 -7.28 -18.53
CA ALA A 68 -6.52 -7.33 -18.40
C ALA A 68 -5.95 -5.93 -18.62
N GLY A 69 -4.65 -5.76 -18.40
CA GLY A 69 -3.96 -4.50 -18.67
C GLY A 69 -2.69 -4.34 -17.85
N ARG A 70 -2.23 -3.10 -17.75
CA ARG A 70 -1.00 -2.75 -17.03
C ARG A 70 -1.22 -1.54 -16.13
N ILE A 71 -0.72 -1.62 -14.89
CA ILE A 71 -0.79 -0.52 -13.92
C ILE A 71 0.63 -0.04 -13.62
N THR A 72 0.85 1.25 -13.80
CA THR A 72 2.11 1.94 -13.50
C THR A 72 1.84 3.21 -12.71
N ALA A 73 2.83 3.70 -11.97
CA ALA A 73 2.76 4.98 -11.27
C ALA A 73 4.01 5.82 -11.54
N TYR A 74 3.86 7.13 -11.52
CA TYR A 74 4.97 8.06 -11.58
C TYR A 74 5.72 8.09 -10.24
N ASP A 75 7.04 8.15 -10.34
CA ASP A 75 7.92 8.43 -9.20
C ASP A 75 8.87 9.57 -9.57
N ASN A 76 8.93 10.61 -8.76
CA ASN A 76 9.69 11.81 -9.05
C ASN A 76 11.21 11.60 -8.97
N ILE A 77 11.69 10.64 -8.18
CA ILE A 77 13.11 10.28 -8.09
C ILE A 77 13.54 9.53 -9.34
N VAL A 78 12.72 8.61 -9.81
CA VAL A 78 12.94 7.90 -11.08
C VAL A 78 12.79 8.87 -12.25
N GLY A 79 11.90 9.83 -12.15
CA GLY A 79 11.52 10.75 -13.21
C GLY A 79 10.65 10.08 -14.28
N GLY A 80 9.93 9.02 -13.93
CA GLY A 80 9.16 8.22 -14.88
C GLY A 80 8.21 7.24 -14.25
N ALA A 81 7.65 6.36 -15.10
CA ALA A 81 6.70 5.34 -14.72
C ALA A 81 7.40 4.12 -14.09
N ILE A 82 6.90 3.68 -12.96
CA ILE A 82 7.30 2.43 -12.30
C ILE A 82 6.15 1.44 -12.39
N PRO A 83 6.37 0.17 -12.78
CA PRO A 83 5.35 -0.85 -12.71
C PRO A 83 4.97 -1.11 -11.25
N LEU A 84 3.68 -1.26 -10.99
CA LEU A 84 3.19 -1.60 -9.66
C LEU A 84 2.94 -3.10 -9.58
N ASN A 85 3.57 -3.76 -8.62
CA ASN A 85 3.40 -5.18 -8.35
C ASN A 85 2.30 -5.42 -7.30
N TYR A 86 1.53 -6.50 -7.46
CA TYR A 86 0.52 -6.97 -6.52
C TYR A 86 -0.64 -5.99 -6.27
N VAL A 87 -0.95 -5.11 -7.23
CA VAL A 87 -2.12 -4.23 -7.15
C VAL A 87 -3.38 -5.02 -7.45
N ARG A 88 -4.38 -4.91 -6.59
CA ARG A 88 -5.69 -5.55 -6.76
C ARG A 88 -6.55 -4.73 -7.72
N VAL A 89 -6.71 -5.24 -8.94
CA VAL A 89 -7.57 -4.66 -9.96
C VAL A 89 -8.89 -5.40 -9.99
N ARG A 90 -9.98 -4.66 -9.95
CA ARG A 90 -11.37 -5.16 -10.00
C ARG A 90 -12.00 -4.74 -11.30
N ALA A 91 -12.69 -5.69 -11.94
CA ALA A 91 -13.60 -5.42 -13.05
C ALA A 91 -14.99 -5.87 -12.63
N ARG A 92 -15.91 -4.93 -12.49
CA ARG A 92 -17.26 -5.17 -11.95
C ARG A 92 -18.33 -4.84 -12.97
N ARG A 93 -19.29 -5.76 -13.09
CA ARG A 93 -20.55 -5.52 -13.79
C ARG A 93 -21.67 -6.07 -12.94
N TRP A 94 -22.60 -5.20 -12.52
CA TRP A 94 -23.70 -5.53 -11.63
C TRP A 94 -23.20 -6.26 -10.37
N PHE A 95 -23.66 -7.46 -10.13
CA PHE A 95 -23.30 -8.30 -8.98
C PHE A 95 -22.04 -9.16 -9.21
N THR A 96 -21.46 -9.13 -10.43
CA THR A 96 -20.30 -9.93 -10.77
C THR A 96 -19.03 -9.08 -10.71
N THR A 97 -18.08 -9.50 -9.88
CA THR A 97 -16.74 -8.89 -9.79
C THR A 97 -15.69 -9.94 -10.12
N TYR A 98 -14.80 -9.60 -11.05
CA TYR A 98 -13.59 -10.38 -11.31
C TYR A 98 -12.36 -9.60 -10.89
N ILE A 99 -11.42 -10.32 -10.27
CA ILE A 99 -10.23 -9.74 -9.66
C ILE A 99 -9.00 -10.25 -10.39
N GLY A 100 -8.00 -9.37 -10.52
CA GLY A 100 -6.66 -9.71 -10.96
C GLY A 100 -5.63 -8.95 -10.13
N TYR A 101 -4.49 -9.57 -9.88
CA TYR A 101 -3.35 -8.92 -9.25
C TYR A 101 -2.27 -8.65 -10.28
N THR A 102 -1.64 -7.50 -10.19
CA THR A 102 -0.52 -7.18 -11.08
C THR A 102 0.72 -7.99 -10.73
N ASN A 103 1.51 -8.35 -11.75
CA ASN A 103 2.84 -8.95 -11.59
C ASN A 103 3.94 -7.88 -11.46
N ALA A 104 5.20 -8.30 -11.37
CA ALA A 104 6.37 -7.41 -11.25
C ALA A 104 6.50 -6.37 -12.38
N ASN A 105 5.95 -6.65 -13.56
CA ASN A 105 5.94 -5.74 -14.69
C ASN A 105 4.67 -4.86 -14.76
N GLY A 106 3.81 -4.95 -13.74
CA GLY A 106 2.55 -4.22 -13.64
C GLY A 106 1.39 -4.81 -14.44
N TYR A 107 1.56 -5.96 -15.12
CA TYR A 107 0.49 -6.59 -15.89
C TYR A 107 -0.44 -7.41 -15.01
N TYR A 108 -1.74 -7.33 -15.30
CA TYR A 108 -2.78 -8.13 -14.64
C TYR A 108 -3.71 -8.79 -15.64
N SER A 109 -4.38 -9.84 -15.19
CA SER A 109 -5.49 -10.48 -15.90
C SER A 109 -6.47 -10.98 -14.84
N CYS A 110 -7.74 -10.57 -14.94
CA CYS A 110 -8.76 -10.98 -13.98
C CYS A 110 -9.17 -12.46 -14.16
N ASN A 111 -9.71 -13.03 -13.10
CA ASN A 111 -10.07 -14.47 -13.02
C ASN A 111 -11.34 -14.88 -13.78
N GLY A 112 -12.02 -13.94 -14.47
CA GLY A 112 -13.23 -14.23 -15.21
C GLY A 112 -13.35 -13.46 -16.52
N ARG A 113 -14.52 -13.58 -17.19
CA ARG A 113 -14.78 -12.99 -18.51
C ARG A 113 -16.17 -12.37 -18.57
N PHE A 114 -16.29 -11.22 -19.22
CA PHE A 114 -17.54 -10.53 -19.49
C PHE A 114 -17.90 -10.60 -20.98
N LYS A 115 -19.20 -10.46 -21.27
CA LYS A 115 -19.71 -10.25 -22.63
C LYS A 115 -19.93 -8.77 -22.95
N ARG A 116 -20.14 -7.94 -21.93
CA ARG A 116 -20.47 -6.50 -22.02
C ARG A 116 -19.43 -5.67 -21.27
N PRO A 117 -19.39 -4.33 -21.42
CA PRO A 117 -18.47 -3.46 -20.69
C PRO A 117 -18.57 -3.64 -19.17
N ALA A 118 -17.44 -3.60 -18.48
CA ALA A 118 -17.32 -3.65 -17.03
C ALA A 118 -16.68 -2.36 -16.48
N ASN A 119 -17.03 -2.00 -15.25
CA ASN A 119 -16.39 -0.89 -14.53
C ASN A 119 -15.08 -1.40 -13.94
N TYR A 120 -13.98 -0.74 -14.28
CA TYR A 120 -12.69 -1.02 -13.67
C TYR A 120 -12.47 -0.19 -12.41
N SER A 121 -11.77 -0.74 -11.46
CA SER A 121 -11.29 -0.02 -10.28
C SER A 121 -10.04 -0.66 -9.70
N ILE A 122 -9.29 0.09 -8.89
CA ILE A 122 -8.26 -0.44 -8.01
C ILE A 122 -8.77 -0.28 -6.59
N ALA A 123 -8.75 -1.38 -5.82
CA ALA A 123 -8.85 -1.34 -4.37
C ALA A 123 -7.44 -1.41 -3.80
N TRP A 124 -7.04 -0.40 -3.04
CA TRP A 124 -5.71 -0.34 -2.45
C TRP A 124 -5.59 -1.21 -1.20
N GLU A 125 -6.05 -2.45 -1.34
CA GLU A 125 -6.04 -3.45 -0.27
C GLU A 125 -5.59 -4.82 -0.77
N THR A 126 -5.13 -5.62 0.17
CA THR A 126 -4.78 -7.04 0.00
C THR A 126 -5.22 -7.82 1.24
N SER A 127 -4.86 -9.09 1.34
CA SER A 127 -5.03 -9.86 2.59
C SER A 127 -4.20 -9.30 3.76
N ARG A 128 -3.14 -8.52 3.51
CA ARG A 128 -2.22 -8.03 4.53
C ARG A 128 -2.44 -6.58 4.95
N TRP A 129 -2.93 -5.75 4.06
CA TRP A 129 -3.10 -4.31 4.31
C TRP A 129 -4.33 -3.73 3.65
N ASP A 130 -4.71 -2.56 4.17
CA ASP A 130 -5.81 -1.73 3.70
C ASP A 130 -5.35 -0.26 3.73
N ILE A 131 -5.10 0.32 2.54
CA ILE A 131 -4.75 1.74 2.41
C ILE A 131 -6.03 2.57 2.38
N ARG A 132 -6.06 3.66 3.15
CA ARG A 132 -7.23 4.50 3.35
C ARG A 132 -7.03 5.94 2.93
N ASP A 133 -8.08 6.54 2.42
CA ASP A 133 -8.21 8.00 2.25
C ASP A 133 -8.68 8.61 3.57
N GLY A 134 -7.76 9.18 4.31
CA GLY A 134 -8.01 9.53 5.70
C GLY A 134 -8.03 8.31 6.63
N ASN A 135 -8.65 8.43 7.81
CA ASN A 135 -8.53 7.41 8.84
C ASN A 135 -9.48 6.21 8.68
N ILE A 136 -10.55 6.32 7.88
CA ILE A 136 -11.66 5.36 7.89
C ILE A 136 -11.96 4.83 6.50
N VAL A 137 -11.98 5.69 5.48
CA VAL A 137 -12.49 5.35 4.15
C VAL A 137 -11.46 4.58 3.34
N GLN A 138 -11.83 3.44 2.78
CA GLN A 138 -11.01 2.67 1.84
C GLN A 138 -10.56 3.54 0.67
N ALA A 139 -9.29 3.50 0.32
CA ALA A 139 -8.78 4.18 -0.85
C ALA A 139 -9.06 3.39 -2.12
N TYR A 140 -9.67 4.05 -3.11
CA TYR A 140 -9.96 3.49 -4.42
C TYR A 140 -9.39 4.35 -5.54
N TYR A 141 -9.19 3.72 -6.69
CA TYR A 141 -9.06 4.41 -7.97
C TYR A 141 -10.20 3.95 -8.87
N ASN A 142 -11.12 4.85 -9.19
CA ASN A 142 -12.23 4.55 -10.09
C ASN A 142 -11.75 4.64 -11.54
N GLY A 143 -11.78 3.51 -12.23
CA GLY A 143 -11.44 3.40 -13.65
C GLY A 143 -12.65 3.56 -14.56
N PRO A 144 -12.47 3.39 -15.87
CA PRO A 144 -13.53 3.53 -16.85
C PRO A 144 -14.46 2.31 -16.90
N LYS A 145 -15.71 2.53 -17.34
CA LYS A 145 -16.58 1.47 -17.84
C LYS A 145 -16.23 1.19 -19.30
N LYS A 146 -15.66 0.03 -19.59
CA LYS A 146 -15.25 -0.31 -20.96
C LYS A 146 -15.16 -1.81 -21.20
N THR A 147 -15.13 -2.20 -22.48
CA THR A 147 -14.73 -3.53 -22.95
C THR A 147 -13.21 -3.52 -23.26
N GLY A 148 -12.55 -4.66 -23.07
CA GLY A 148 -11.12 -4.81 -23.38
C GLY A 148 -10.19 -4.33 -22.26
N ASN A 149 -8.92 -4.22 -22.58
CA ASN A 149 -7.86 -3.93 -21.63
C ASN A 149 -7.93 -2.51 -21.06
N TRP A 150 -7.51 -2.39 -19.81
CA TRP A 150 -7.33 -1.10 -19.14
C TRP A 150 -5.90 -0.94 -18.65
N ASP A 151 -5.14 -0.11 -19.37
CA ASP A 151 -3.82 0.34 -18.96
C ASP A 151 -3.96 1.66 -18.20
N LEU A 152 -3.28 1.77 -17.06
CA LEU A 152 -3.33 2.95 -16.21
C LEU A 152 -1.93 3.43 -15.85
N TYR A 153 -1.70 4.71 -16.07
CA TYR A 153 -0.55 5.44 -15.54
C TYR A 153 -1.02 6.45 -14.48
N ILE A 154 -0.67 6.19 -13.24
CA ILE A 154 -1.04 7.03 -12.10
C ILE A 154 0.04 8.11 -11.93
N SER A 155 -0.27 9.36 -12.30
CA SER A 155 0.71 10.46 -12.27
C SER A 155 0.33 11.63 -11.39
N ALA A 156 -0.86 11.63 -10.79
CA ALA A 156 -1.37 12.78 -10.07
C ALA A 156 -2.28 12.41 -8.88
N ASN A 157 -2.68 13.42 -8.12
CA ASN A 157 -3.62 13.36 -7.01
C ASN A 157 -3.17 12.44 -5.85
N LYS A 158 -4.09 12.10 -4.98
CA LYS A 158 -3.84 11.19 -3.85
C LYS A 158 -3.44 9.78 -4.32
N SER A 159 -3.91 9.35 -5.49
CA SER A 159 -3.67 8.01 -6.01
C SER A 159 -2.18 7.69 -6.21
N ILE A 160 -1.36 8.68 -6.56
CA ILE A 160 0.09 8.48 -6.66
C ILE A 160 0.71 8.20 -5.28
N ARG A 161 0.13 8.75 -4.23
CA ARG A 161 0.56 8.52 -2.83
C ARG A 161 0.15 7.14 -2.35
N TYR A 162 -1.08 6.71 -2.68
CA TYR A 162 -1.53 5.34 -2.40
C TYR A 162 -0.64 4.32 -3.12
N ALA A 163 -0.31 4.56 -4.39
CA ALA A 163 0.61 3.72 -5.15
C ALA A 163 2.00 3.63 -4.51
N THR A 164 2.51 4.74 -3.97
CA THR A 164 3.81 4.77 -3.28
C THR A 164 3.77 4.03 -1.95
N ILE A 165 2.72 4.22 -1.15
CA ILE A 165 2.50 3.47 0.08
C ILE A 165 2.36 1.97 -0.22
N HIS A 166 1.60 1.61 -1.25
CA HIS A 166 1.46 0.22 -1.70
C HIS A 166 2.82 -0.41 -2.06
N ARG A 167 3.70 0.31 -2.74
CA ARG A 167 5.06 -0.16 -3.04
C ARG A 167 5.86 -0.45 -1.77
N ALA A 168 5.81 0.46 -0.78
CA ALA A 168 6.49 0.25 0.49
C ALA A 168 5.95 -0.97 1.24
N LEU A 169 4.63 -1.13 1.27
CA LEU A 169 3.96 -2.31 1.84
C LEU A 169 4.37 -3.58 1.11
N TYR A 170 4.35 -3.57 -0.22
CA TYR A 170 4.78 -4.72 -1.02
C TYR A 170 6.24 -5.07 -0.73
N ARG A 171 7.16 -4.09 -0.68
CA ARG A 171 8.56 -4.28 -0.31
C ARG A 171 8.69 -4.92 1.07
N PHE A 172 7.98 -4.41 2.05
CA PHE A 172 8.07 -4.87 3.42
C PHE A 172 7.51 -6.29 3.60
N TYR A 173 6.36 -6.61 2.97
CA TYR A 173 5.70 -7.90 3.14
C TYR A 173 6.24 -9.01 2.22
N TYR A 174 6.67 -8.68 1.02
CA TYR A 174 7.01 -9.67 -0.02
C TYR A 174 8.41 -9.50 -0.62
N GLY A 175 9.05 -8.37 -0.42
CA GLY A 175 10.41 -8.10 -0.87
C GLY A 175 11.48 -8.75 -0.01
N ASN A 176 12.73 -8.58 -0.42
CA ASN A 176 13.87 -8.90 0.44
C ASN A 176 13.96 -7.83 1.54
N THR A 177 13.85 -8.24 2.79
CA THR A 177 13.94 -7.39 3.98
C THR A 177 15.19 -7.68 4.80
N ASN A 178 16.18 -8.39 4.23
CA ASN A 178 17.40 -8.75 4.91
C ASN A 178 17.18 -9.46 6.27
N GLY A 179 16.13 -10.30 6.35
CA GLY A 179 15.78 -11.03 7.56
C GLY A 179 14.90 -10.28 8.58
N LEU A 180 14.53 -9.03 8.31
CA LEU A 180 13.57 -8.32 9.17
C LEU A 180 12.24 -9.06 9.24
N LYS A 181 11.73 -9.23 10.44
CA LYS A 181 10.43 -9.88 10.67
C LYS A 181 9.31 -8.95 10.21
N ARG A 182 8.33 -9.54 9.55
CA ARG A 182 7.10 -8.85 9.12
C ARG A 182 6.10 -8.75 10.27
N PRO A 183 5.14 -7.82 10.21
CA PRO A 183 4.03 -7.82 11.17
C PRO A 183 3.29 -9.17 11.16
N THR A 184 3.06 -9.75 12.34
CA THR A 184 2.40 -11.06 12.50
C THR A 184 0.92 -10.92 12.85
N ASN A 185 0.28 -9.88 12.35
CA ASN A 185 -1.12 -9.61 12.66
C ASN A 185 -2.07 -10.65 12.06
N SER A 186 -3.08 -11.01 12.82
CA SER A 186 -4.25 -11.75 12.33
C SER A 186 -5.21 -10.88 11.49
N ARG A 187 -5.08 -9.56 11.55
CA ARG A 187 -5.87 -8.60 10.80
C ARG A 187 -5.01 -7.77 9.85
N LYS A 188 -5.63 -7.22 8.81
CA LYS A 188 -4.97 -6.28 7.89
C LYS A 188 -4.42 -5.07 8.63
N GLU A 189 -3.20 -4.65 8.30
CA GLU A 189 -2.70 -3.33 8.72
C GLU A 189 -3.45 -2.23 7.97
N LYS A 190 -3.99 -1.27 8.69
CA LYS A 190 -4.76 -0.16 8.13
C LYS A 190 -3.88 1.08 8.09
N ILE A 191 -3.61 1.55 6.87
CA ILE A 191 -2.69 2.66 6.62
C ILE A 191 -3.46 3.85 6.06
N ALA A 192 -3.58 4.92 6.84
CA ALA A 192 -4.18 6.17 6.40
C ALA A 192 -3.17 7.05 5.66
N TYR A 193 -3.52 7.51 4.48
CA TYR A 193 -2.87 8.67 3.89
C TYR A 193 -3.66 9.93 4.23
N LEU A 194 -3.00 10.88 4.89
CA LEU A 194 -3.56 12.14 5.28
C LEU A 194 -3.02 13.26 4.39
N HIS A 195 -3.90 13.80 3.54
CA HIS A 195 -3.58 14.86 2.58
C HIS A 195 -3.43 16.22 3.26
N LYS A 196 -2.63 16.26 4.31
CA LYS A 196 -2.37 17.45 5.14
C LYS A 196 -1.01 17.39 5.79
N LYS A 197 -0.62 18.48 6.44
CA LYS A 197 0.59 18.58 7.24
C LYS A 197 0.44 17.82 8.55
N GLY A 198 1.46 17.04 8.91
CA GLY A 198 1.64 16.51 10.24
C GLY A 198 2.27 17.59 11.14
N ASN A 199 1.86 17.69 12.38
CA ASN A 199 2.41 18.64 13.35
C ASN A 199 3.82 18.23 13.80
N GLY A 200 4.81 18.40 12.91
CA GLY A 200 6.20 18.03 13.15
C GLY A 200 6.55 16.56 12.93
N ILE A 201 5.56 15.72 12.54
CA ILE A 201 5.75 14.29 12.27
C ILE A 201 5.46 13.95 10.81
N ASN A 202 6.11 12.90 10.31
CA ASN A 202 5.93 12.40 8.94
C ASN A 202 4.86 11.31 8.88
N GLY A 203 4.82 10.48 9.90
CA GLY A 203 3.88 9.41 10.12
C GLY A 203 3.71 9.15 11.61
N ASP A 204 2.86 8.21 11.95
CA ASP A 204 2.74 7.63 13.26
C ASP A 204 2.10 6.23 13.21
N TYR A 205 2.51 5.39 14.14
CA TYR A 205 1.92 4.09 14.39
C TYR A 205 1.24 4.06 15.76
N ASN A 206 -0.04 3.69 15.80
CA ASN A 206 -0.76 3.50 17.06
C ASN A 206 -1.89 2.47 16.92
N ARG A 207 -1.66 1.27 17.42
CA ARG A 207 -2.62 0.17 17.34
C ARG A 207 -3.80 0.30 18.31
N GLN A 208 -3.76 1.20 19.29
CA GLN A 208 -4.80 1.33 20.31
C GLN A 208 -5.97 2.20 19.88
N TRP A 209 -5.89 2.81 18.68
CA TRP A 209 -6.94 3.68 18.20
C TRP A 209 -8.20 2.92 17.79
N GLY A 210 -9.28 3.21 18.49
CA GLY A 210 -10.64 2.95 18.06
C GLY A 210 -11.01 1.50 17.79
N MET A 211 -10.57 0.55 18.63
CA MET A 211 -10.98 -0.86 18.51
C MET A 211 -10.89 -1.47 17.10
N GLY A 212 -9.93 -1.02 16.30
CA GLY A 212 -9.72 -1.53 14.95
C GLY A 212 -10.55 -0.83 13.85
N ILE A 213 -11.34 0.18 14.16
CA ILE A 213 -12.07 0.98 13.17
C ILE A 213 -11.12 1.97 12.49
N TRP A 214 -10.25 2.61 13.27
CA TRP A 214 -9.28 3.60 12.79
C TRP A 214 -8.04 2.94 12.19
N SER A 215 -7.26 3.73 11.44
CA SER A 215 -6.01 3.26 10.87
C SER A 215 -4.94 3.08 11.95
N ASP A 216 -4.19 1.99 11.83
CA ASP A 216 -3.08 1.68 12.74
C ASP A 216 -1.85 2.56 12.44
N ILE A 217 -1.67 2.90 11.17
CA ILE A 217 -0.59 3.76 10.66
C ILE A 217 -1.21 4.99 9.99
N ARG A 218 -0.62 6.17 10.20
CA ARG A 218 -0.94 7.39 9.45
C ARG A 218 0.29 7.94 8.78
N ILE A 219 0.15 8.39 7.54
CA ILE A 219 1.20 9.01 6.75
C ILE A 219 0.71 10.38 6.29
N TYR A 220 1.49 11.41 6.61
CA TYR A 220 1.14 12.79 6.29
C TYR A 220 1.78 13.21 4.97
N GLY A 221 0.96 13.72 4.05
CA GLY A 221 1.39 14.09 2.70
C GLY A 221 2.17 15.38 2.59
N GLN A 222 2.12 16.26 3.61
CA GLN A 222 2.83 17.53 3.62
C GLN A 222 3.81 17.62 4.79
N GLY A 223 5.00 18.13 4.49
CA GLY A 223 6.01 18.52 5.45
C GLY A 223 6.07 20.05 5.62
N ASN A 224 7.15 20.56 6.23
CA ASN A 224 7.36 21.99 6.40
C ASN A 224 7.60 22.70 5.06
N ASN A 225 8.21 22.01 4.11
CA ASN A 225 8.62 22.54 2.80
C ASN A 225 7.60 22.26 1.67
N GLY A 226 6.39 21.82 2.00
CA GLY A 226 5.36 21.51 1.02
C GLY A 226 5.02 20.01 0.94
N TRP A 227 4.60 19.55 -0.25
CA TRP A 227 4.28 18.15 -0.50
C TRP A 227 5.54 17.29 -0.45
N ARG A 228 5.46 16.18 0.27
CA ARG A 228 6.55 15.22 0.38
C ARG A 228 6.82 14.55 -0.96
N GLU A 229 8.08 14.26 -1.22
CA GLU A 229 8.50 13.44 -2.35
C GLU A 229 8.05 11.99 -2.19
N MET A 230 8.05 11.23 -3.30
CA MET A 230 7.64 9.82 -3.27
C MET A 230 8.57 8.99 -2.40
N SER A 231 9.87 9.28 -2.44
CA SER A 231 10.84 8.62 -1.57
C SER A 231 10.60 8.89 -0.08
N GLU A 232 10.15 10.09 0.30
CA GLU A 232 9.80 10.40 1.69
C GLU A 232 8.54 9.65 2.13
N VAL A 233 7.52 9.57 1.27
CA VAL A 233 6.29 8.81 1.55
C VAL A 233 6.60 7.31 1.68
N PHE A 234 7.42 6.78 0.76
CA PHE A 234 7.86 5.39 0.77
C PHE A 234 8.61 5.06 2.06
N SER A 235 9.60 5.88 2.39
CA SER A 235 10.45 5.66 3.56
C SER A 235 9.69 5.79 4.88
N THR A 236 8.78 6.77 4.98
CA THR A 236 7.92 6.90 6.15
C THR A 236 7.02 5.67 6.32
N ALA A 237 6.48 5.13 5.23
CA ALA A 237 5.69 3.89 5.30
C ALA A 237 6.52 2.70 5.82
N CYS A 238 7.78 2.57 5.40
CA CYS A 238 8.69 1.54 5.92
C CYS A 238 8.98 1.73 7.41
N HIS A 239 9.16 2.98 7.86
CA HIS A 239 9.38 3.33 9.26
C HIS A 239 8.21 2.88 10.15
N GLU A 240 7.00 3.29 9.81
CA GLU A 240 5.81 2.97 10.59
C GLU A 240 5.46 1.47 10.56
N LEU A 241 5.75 0.80 9.44
CA LEU A 241 5.60 -0.65 9.33
C LEU A 241 6.58 -1.41 10.24
N ASP A 242 7.78 -0.88 10.45
CA ASP A 242 8.72 -1.46 11.40
C ASP A 242 8.21 -1.36 12.83
N HIS A 243 7.64 -0.24 13.22
CA HIS A 243 6.97 -0.14 14.52
C HIS A 243 5.85 -1.19 14.66
N ALA A 244 5.04 -1.39 13.62
CA ALA A 244 4.02 -2.42 13.61
C ALA A 244 4.61 -3.83 13.71
N ALA A 245 5.69 -4.11 12.99
CA ALA A 245 6.39 -5.38 13.04
C ALA A 245 7.01 -5.64 14.42
N HIS A 246 7.68 -4.65 14.97
CA HIS A 246 8.28 -4.75 16.30
C HIS A 246 7.21 -5.00 17.37
N TYR A 247 6.13 -4.22 17.37
CA TYR A 247 5.03 -4.39 18.30
C TYR A 247 4.39 -5.78 18.21
N THR A 248 4.11 -6.27 17.00
CA THR A 248 3.38 -7.53 16.81
C THR A 248 4.25 -8.76 17.09
N ASN A 249 5.55 -8.67 16.82
CA ASN A 249 6.48 -9.77 17.08
C ASN A 249 6.94 -9.82 18.54
N ASN A 250 6.96 -8.69 19.25
CA ASN A 250 7.48 -8.65 20.60
C ASN A 250 6.77 -7.59 21.48
N ARG A 251 5.48 -7.74 21.66
CA ARG A 251 4.64 -6.81 22.40
C ARG A 251 5.13 -6.52 23.83
N ASN A 252 5.67 -7.54 24.50
CA ASN A 252 6.09 -7.40 25.90
C ASN A 252 7.34 -6.52 26.06
N THR A 253 8.21 -6.48 25.08
CA THR A 253 9.44 -5.66 25.09
C THR A 253 9.24 -4.31 24.44
N TYR A 254 8.35 -4.19 23.45
CA TYR A 254 8.10 -2.93 22.74
C TYR A 254 7.80 -1.78 23.71
N GLY A 255 6.87 -1.97 24.64
CA GLY A 255 6.51 -0.93 25.63
C GLY A 255 7.56 -0.68 26.73
N LYS A 256 8.60 -1.52 26.82
CA LYS A 256 9.71 -1.38 27.77
C LYS A 256 10.97 -0.82 27.12
N CYS A 257 11.02 -0.78 25.80
CA CYS A 257 12.15 -0.26 25.05
C CYS A 257 12.18 1.28 25.14
N LYS A 258 13.37 1.85 25.24
CA LYS A 258 13.51 3.32 25.16
C LYS A 258 13.06 3.81 23.79
N THR A 259 12.31 4.89 23.74
CA THR A 259 11.84 5.53 22.50
C THR A 259 12.99 5.79 21.53
N SER A 260 14.14 6.27 22.02
CA SER A 260 15.32 6.50 21.17
C SER A 260 15.81 5.24 20.45
N LEU A 261 15.71 4.08 21.04
CA LEU A 261 16.09 2.82 20.40
C LEU A 261 15.03 2.35 19.39
N LEU A 262 13.75 2.48 19.74
CA LEU A 262 12.64 2.13 18.84
C LEU A 262 12.69 2.99 17.57
N GLU A 263 12.81 4.28 17.74
CA GLU A 263 12.87 5.25 16.63
C GLU A 263 14.13 5.08 15.77
N SER A 264 15.27 4.83 16.41
CA SER A 264 16.53 4.62 15.69
C SER A 264 16.55 3.32 14.90
N TRP A 265 15.93 2.28 15.45
CA TRP A 265 15.75 1.04 14.72
C TRP A 265 14.83 1.22 13.51
N ALA A 266 13.66 1.84 13.69
CA ALA A 266 12.73 2.13 12.60
C ALA A 266 13.38 3.03 11.52
N ARG A 267 14.26 3.95 11.92
CA ARG A 267 15.07 4.76 10.99
C ARG A 267 16.08 3.91 10.20
N CYS A 268 16.72 2.96 10.84
CA CYS A 268 17.62 2.04 10.15
C CYS A 268 16.85 1.22 9.10
N VAL A 269 15.69 0.67 9.46
CA VAL A 269 14.83 -0.07 8.53
C VAL A 269 14.35 0.82 7.38
N GLN A 270 13.90 2.02 7.67
CA GLN A 270 13.56 3.05 6.69
C GLN A 270 14.69 3.28 5.69
N TYR A 271 15.91 3.49 6.17
CA TYR A 271 17.12 3.70 5.39
C TYR A 271 17.40 2.50 4.47
N VAL A 272 17.51 1.30 5.06
CA VAL A 272 17.86 0.09 4.32
C VAL A 272 16.87 -0.22 3.21
N LEU A 273 15.58 -0.24 3.52
CA LEU A 273 14.55 -0.63 2.54
C LEU A 273 14.36 0.42 1.45
N THR A 274 14.48 1.72 1.78
CA THR A 274 14.38 2.79 0.78
C THR A 274 15.58 2.75 -0.16
N ASN A 275 16.78 2.64 0.37
CA ASN A 275 18.00 2.56 -0.44
C ASN A 275 17.98 1.32 -1.35
N GLN A 276 17.53 0.20 -0.85
CA GLN A 276 17.39 -1.03 -1.62
C GLN A 276 16.38 -0.87 -2.76
N GLU A 277 15.20 -0.29 -2.49
CA GLU A 277 14.19 -0.02 -3.51
C GLU A 277 14.74 0.82 -4.64
N TYR A 278 15.32 1.98 -4.33
CA TYR A 278 15.82 2.91 -5.36
C TYR A 278 17.13 2.45 -6.01
N LYS A 279 17.91 1.58 -5.34
CA LYS A 279 19.05 0.89 -5.94
C LYS A 279 18.59 -0.12 -7.00
N GLU A 280 17.57 -0.91 -6.72
CA GLU A 280 16.97 -1.85 -7.69
C GLU A 280 16.34 -1.13 -8.88
N LEU A 281 15.81 0.09 -8.67
CA LEU A 281 15.31 0.96 -9.73
C LEU A 281 16.43 1.69 -10.52
N GLY A 282 17.70 1.50 -10.14
CA GLY A 282 18.85 2.11 -10.82
C GLY A 282 19.03 3.60 -10.56
N VAL A 283 18.35 4.18 -9.60
CA VAL A 283 18.32 5.64 -9.34
C VAL A 283 18.72 6.01 -7.91
N PHE A 284 19.40 5.13 -7.22
CA PHE A 284 19.88 5.38 -5.86
C PHE A 284 20.67 6.69 -5.73
N HIS A 285 21.50 7.01 -6.72
CA HIS A 285 22.29 8.24 -6.78
C HIS A 285 21.46 9.53 -6.86
N LYS A 286 20.16 9.43 -7.19
CA LYS A 286 19.23 10.57 -7.23
C LYS A 286 18.51 10.80 -5.92
N LEU A 287 18.60 9.87 -4.97
CA LEU A 287 18.06 10.12 -3.64
C LEU A 287 18.77 11.33 -3.04
N PRO A 288 18.03 12.17 -2.30
CA PRO A 288 18.64 13.32 -1.63
C PRO A 288 19.87 12.86 -0.85
N ALA A 289 21.02 13.47 -1.17
CA ALA A 289 22.24 13.20 -0.43
C ALA A 289 22.04 13.64 1.01
N TYR A 290 22.38 12.76 1.91
CA TYR A 290 22.10 12.91 3.27
C TYR A 290 23.31 12.65 4.09
N PRO A 291 24.20 13.44 4.14
CA PRO A 291 24.95 13.40 5.36
C PRO A 291 24.38 14.33 6.39
N GLU A 292 23.90 15.43 5.97
CA GLU A 292 23.78 16.53 6.90
C GLU A 292 22.33 16.90 7.19
N ASN A 293 21.43 16.44 6.36
CA ASN A 293 19.99 16.76 6.45
C ASN A 293 19.11 15.57 6.72
N GLY A 294 19.73 14.50 6.99
CA GLY A 294 19.27 13.33 7.54
C GLY A 294 18.16 12.59 6.92
N SER A 295 17.72 12.42 5.64
CA SER A 295 16.64 11.51 5.34
C SER A 295 16.98 10.10 4.99
N TYR A 296 17.63 9.85 3.97
CA TYR A 296 17.85 8.47 3.57
C TYR A 296 19.24 7.97 3.91
N ASN A 297 20.06 8.89 4.25
CA ASN A 297 21.45 8.67 4.45
C ASN A 297 21.83 9.21 5.84
N PHE A 298 21.41 8.51 6.87
CA PHE A 298 21.79 8.81 8.25
C PHE A 298 23.29 8.68 8.54
N GLN A 299 24.09 8.72 7.51
CA GLN A 299 25.53 8.48 7.57
C GLN A 299 26.30 9.63 8.16
N ALA A 300 25.78 10.82 8.09
CA ALA A 300 26.40 11.86 8.84
C ALA A 300 25.80 11.92 10.20
N TRP A 301 26.62 11.66 11.05
CA TRP A 301 26.42 11.99 12.41
C TRP A 301 26.19 13.50 12.55
N ASN A 302 24.95 13.88 12.75
CA ASN A 302 24.59 15.20 13.22
C ASN A 302 24.51 15.12 14.74
N PRO A 303 25.29 15.93 15.50
CA PRO A 303 25.17 15.98 16.96
C PRO A 303 23.75 16.25 17.45
N GLN A 304 22.89 16.83 16.64
CA GLN A 304 21.46 17.00 16.91
C GLN A 304 20.68 15.69 16.87
N VAL A 305 21.23 14.62 16.31
CA VAL A 305 20.63 13.27 16.36
C VAL A 305 20.81 12.63 17.74
N TYR A 306 21.64 13.18 18.60
CA TYR A 306 21.64 12.89 20.03
C TYR A 306 20.55 13.64 20.80
N ASP A 307 19.53 14.03 20.10
CA ASP A 307 18.33 14.40 20.80
C ASP A 307 17.75 13.16 21.50
N ARG A 308 16.74 13.37 22.29
CA ARG A 308 16.11 12.34 23.12
C ARG A 308 15.55 11.17 22.32
N ASN A 309 15.44 11.29 20.98
CA ASN A 309 14.63 10.41 20.15
C ASN A 309 15.44 9.54 19.19
N TYR A 310 16.68 9.90 18.83
CA TYR A 310 17.45 9.18 17.81
C TYR A 310 18.91 8.95 18.19
N THR A 311 19.45 7.84 17.70
CA THR A 311 20.89 7.53 17.71
C THR A 311 21.28 6.89 16.36
N PRO A 312 22.47 7.18 15.80
CA PRO A 312 22.94 6.55 14.57
C PRO A 312 23.33 5.07 14.72
N LEU A 313 23.34 4.56 15.94
CA LEU A 313 23.88 3.26 16.33
C LEU A 313 23.60 2.12 15.32
N PHE A 314 22.35 1.95 14.90
CA PHE A 314 21.97 0.83 14.04
C PHE A 314 22.46 1.00 12.59
N ILE A 315 22.59 2.24 12.12
CA ILE A 315 23.12 2.55 10.80
C ILE A 315 24.64 2.42 10.81
N ASP A 316 25.30 2.90 11.85
CA ASP A 316 26.73 2.76 12.05
C ASP A 316 27.19 1.29 12.12
N LEU A 317 26.29 0.38 12.52
CA LEU A 317 26.59 -1.05 12.54
C LEU A 317 26.56 -1.71 11.15
N ILE A 318 25.93 -1.08 10.16
CA ILE A 318 25.69 -1.66 8.83
C ILE A 318 26.39 -0.90 7.70
N ASP A 319 26.91 0.32 7.95
CA ASP A 319 27.65 1.08 6.97
C ASP A 319 29.16 1.02 7.18
N ASP A 320 29.91 1.33 6.12
CA ASP A 320 31.37 1.37 6.13
C ASP A 320 31.92 2.77 6.45
N PHE A 321 31.06 3.71 6.85
CA PHE A 321 31.46 5.08 7.11
C PHE A 321 32.14 5.23 8.47
N ASN A 322 33.40 5.61 8.41
CA ASN A 322 34.18 5.88 9.59
C ASN A 322 33.93 7.32 10.07
N GLN A 323 33.02 7.51 10.98
CA GLN A 323 32.62 8.84 11.51
C GLN A 323 33.66 9.48 12.46
N ARG A 324 34.90 9.04 12.41
CA ARG A 324 35.99 9.58 13.24
C ARG A 324 36.26 11.08 13.09
N ALA A 325 35.75 11.70 12.05
CA ALA A 325 36.10 13.08 11.70
C ALA A 325 35.44 14.14 12.60
N TYR A 326 34.46 13.82 13.39
CA TYR A 326 33.67 14.80 14.14
C TYR A 326 33.95 14.85 15.65
N HIS A 327 34.73 13.93 16.19
CA HIS A 327 35.16 14.01 17.59
C HIS A 327 36.49 14.72 17.74
N GLN A 328 36.48 16.04 17.59
CA GLN A 328 37.67 16.85 17.89
C GLN A 328 37.89 17.15 19.37
N SER A 329 37.14 16.60 20.29
CA SER A 329 37.30 16.99 21.69
C SER A 329 37.08 15.94 22.76
N SER A 330 37.21 14.64 22.49
CA SER A 330 37.50 13.68 23.58
C SER A 330 37.75 12.28 23.09
N VAL A 331 38.92 11.85 23.31
CA VAL A 331 39.48 10.54 23.58
C VAL A 331 38.43 9.44 23.78
N TRP A 332 38.03 8.73 22.71
CA TRP A 332 37.74 7.29 22.73
C TRP A 332 37.73 6.81 21.30
N ARG A 333 38.83 6.19 20.89
CA ARG A 333 38.90 5.46 19.62
C ARG A 333 38.26 4.09 19.85
N TRP A 334 37.11 3.84 19.26
CA TRP A 334 36.66 2.49 18.99
C TRP A 334 36.58 2.32 17.48
N GLY A 335 37.60 1.67 16.91
CA GLY A 335 37.47 1.14 15.56
C GLY A 335 36.77 -0.22 15.67
N VAL A 336 35.55 -0.29 15.21
CA VAL A 336 34.88 -1.56 14.96
C VAL A 336 34.49 -1.57 13.49
N SER A 337 35.30 -2.25 12.70
CA SER A 337 34.86 -2.81 11.43
C SER A 337 34.07 -4.06 11.79
N ALA A 338 32.77 -3.94 11.87
CA ALA A 338 31.93 -5.11 12.09
C ALA A 338 31.19 -5.43 10.81
N HIS A 339 31.67 -6.42 10.07
CA HIS A 339 30.82 -7.18 9.17
C HIS A 339 29.81 -7.92 10.03
N VAL A 340 28.61 -7.39 10.17
CA VAL A 340 27.48 -8.09 10.78
C VAL A 340 26.77 -8.84 9.66
N SER A 341 27.03 -10.11 9.53
CA SER A 341 26.16 -11.02 8.79
C SER A 341 24.90 -11.24 9.64
N TRP A 342 23.77 -10.86 9.12
CA TRP A 342 22.47 -11.07 9.74
C TRP A 342 22.11 -12.56 9.71
N TRP A 343 21.93 -13.15 10.90
CA TRP A 343 21.35 -14.48 11.12
C TRP A 343 19.88 -14.38 11.48
#